data_e18dbca80db499a109529601383bd63f
#
_entry.id   e18dbca80db499a109529601383bd63f
#
_cell.length_a   1.000
_cell.length_b   1.000
_cell.length_c   1.000
_cell.angle_alpha   90.00
_cell.angle_beta   90.00
_cell.angle_gamma   90.00
#
_symmetry.space_group_name_H-M   'P 1'
#
loop_
_entity.id
_entity.type
_entity.pdbx_description
1 polymer ?
#
loop_
_entity_poly.entity_id
_entity_poly.type
_entity_poly.pdbx_seq_one_letter_code
_entity_poly.pdbx_strand_id
1 'polypeptide(L)'
;MRIAITRIPGKGAGDARICQKYGHECYTVSPLRVELYPDRIREFVDAANRGELDCIFFASAVPARVMGPLLTSPPRVIAIGPQTARTLAKSGIRVETLPAFYSRALVPYLGEWIRGRRIGIPRADVPNPALITAIEGAGGIPVEVRCYRLVPTGTPLATDGADALLFTSGTSFREAAWTPRPGLLLMAIGEVTAAAMREGGAPPAVVGDGSLEGTLGALDRFLQGAGR
;
A
#
# COMPACT_ATOMS: atom_id res chain seq x y z
N MET A 1 17.68 -17.29 7.27
CA MET A 1 18.12 -15.90 7.49
C MET A 1 16.98 -15.12 8.14
N ARG A 2 17.35 -14.08 8.89
CA ARG A 2 16.39 -13.11 9.48
C ARG A 2 16.35 -11.86 8.61
N ILE A 3 15.21 -11.54 8.02
CA ILE A 3 15.07 -10.50 6.99
C ILE A 3 14.18 -9.35 7.52
N ALA A 4 14.75 -8.14 7.57
CA ALA A 4 13.99 -6.92 7.81
C ALA A 4 13.34 -6.48 6.50
N ILE A 5 12.02 -6.35 6.45
CA ILE A 5 11.27 -5.95 5.25
C ILE A 5 10.67 -4.57 5.45
N THR A 6 11.02 -3.61 4.57
CA THR A 6 10.40 -2.28 4.65
C THR A 6 8.95 -2.34 4.19
N ARG A 7 8.03 -1.89 5.05
CA ARG A 7 6.58 -1.82 4.75
C ARG A 7 5.98 -0.55 5.32
N ILE A 8 4.95 -0.05 4.68
CA ILE A 8 4.08 0.96 5.28
C ILE A 8 3.27 0.29 6.39
N PRO A 9 3.04 0.95 7.54
CA PRO A 9 2.25 0.39 8.64
C PRO A 9 0.90 -0.17 8.18
N GLY A 10 0.62 -1.42 8.56
CA GLY A 10 -0.59 -2.14 8.18
C GLY A 10 -0.51 -2.88 6.84
N LYS A 11 0.64 -2.84 6.15
CA LYS A 11 0.96 -3.74 5.02
C LYS A 11 1.89 -4.86 5.50
N GLY A 12 1.99 -5.94 4.73
CA GLY A 12 2.84 -7.09 5.06
C GLY A 12 2.11 -8.20 5.85
N ALA A 13 0.79 -8.10 6.00
CA ALA A 13 0.02 -9.23 6.52
C ALA A 13 0.19 -10.45 5.60
N GLY A 14 0.89 -11.47 6.08
CA GLY A 14 1.24 -12.66 5.30
C GLY A 14 2.72 -12.78 4.93
N ASP A 15 3.52 -11.71 5.05
CA ASP A 15 4.95 -11.76 4.74
C ASP A 15 5.67 -12.85 5.55
N ALA A 16 5.39 -12.95 6.85
CA ALA A 16 5.98 -13.97 7.71
C ALA A 16 5.69 -15.39 7.21
N ARG A 17 4.46 -15.67 6.75
CA ARG A 17 4.08 -16.98 6.21
C ARG A 17 4.80 -17.27 4.89
N ILE A 18 4.99 -16.24 4.06
CA ILE A 18 5.73 -16.37 2.80
C ILE A 18 7.19 -16.67 3.11
N CYS A 19 7.85 -15.87 3.97
CA CYS A 19 9.24 -16.08 4.35
C CYS A 19 9.47 -17.49 4.91
N GLN A 20 8.56 -17.97 5.75
CA GLN A 20 8.63 -19.31 6.37
C GLN A 20 8.65 -20.45 5.33
N LYS A 21 7.92 -20.30 4.21
CA LYS A 21 7.94 -21.27 3.10
C LYS A 21 9.30 -21.39 2.43
N TYR A 22 10.11 -20.31 2.50
CA TYR A 22 11.48 -20.26 1.97
C TYR A 22 12.54 -20.51 3.07
N GLY A 23 12.14 -20.97 4.26
CA GLY A 23 13.06 -21.25 5.35
C GLY A 23 13.68 -20.01 5.99
N HIS A 24 13.03 -18.85 5.87
CA HIS A 24 13.48 -17.58 6.43
C HIS A 24 12.53 -17.05 7.50
N GLU A 25 13.06 -16.29 8.45
CA GLU A 25 12.31 -15.46 9.36
C GLU A 25 12.25 -14.03 8.82
N CYS A 26 11.10 -13.36 8.88
CA CYS A 26 11.05 -11.95 8.54
C CYS A 26 10.22 -11.12 9.54
N TYR A 27 10.55 -9.85 9.59
CA TYR A 27 9.81 -8.87 10.36
C TYR A 27 9.73 -7.53 9.60
N THR A 28 8.72 -6.75 9.94
CA THR A 28 8.47 -5.47 9.27
C THR A 28 9.20 -4.35 9.98
N VAL A 29 9.87 -3.51 9.19
CA VAL A 29 10.39 -2.20 9.60
C VAL A 29 9.75 -1.13 8.72
N SER A 30 9.46 0.05 9.27
CA SER A 30 8.79 1.10 8.50
C SER A 30 9.60 2.39 8.49
N PRO A 31 10.13 2.81 7.33
CA PRO A 31 10.75 4.11 7.18
C PRO A 31 9.72 5.25 7.12
N LEU A 32 8.44 4.92 6.90
CA LEU A 32 7.36 5.87 6.72
C LEU A 32 6.27 5.67 7.77
N ARG A 33 5.64 6.75 8.18
CA ARG A 33 4.42 6.73 8.99
C ARG A 33 3.27 7.40 8.26
N VAL A 34 2.06 7.02 8.62
CA VAL A 34 0.84 7.65 8.13
C VAL A 34 0.56 8.89 8.99
N GLU A 35 0.43 10.04 8.35
CA GLU A 35 -0.05 11.26 8.96
C GLU A 35 -1.43 11.58 8.37
N LEU A 36 -2.45 11.60 9.25
CA LEU A 36 -3.84 11.81 8.85
C LEU A 36 -4.16 13.30 8.74
N TYR A 37 -5.17 13.64 7.94
CA TYR A 37 -5.82 14.95 7.86
C TYR A 37 -7.21 14.89 8.51
N PRO A 38 -7.32 15.01 9.85
CA PRO A 38 -8.55 14.71 10.60
C PRO A 38 -9.77 15.53 10.13
N ASP A 39 -9.59 16.82 9.83
CA ASP A 39 -10.70 17.67 9.43
C ASP A 39 -11.25 17.27 8.07
N ARG A 40 -10.40 16.98 7.09
CA ARG A 40 -10.81 16.46 5.78
C ARG A 40 -11.54 15.11 5.88
N ILE A 41 -11.07 14.26 6.79
CA ILE A 41 -11.72 12.96 7.07
C ILE A 41 -13.12 13.19 7.62
N ARG A 42 -13.27 14.09 8.59
CA ARG A 42 -14.55 14.43 9.21
C ARG A 42 -15.53 14.98 8.19
N GLU A 43 -15.14 16.01 7.44
CA GLU A 43 -15.98 16.62 6.40
C GLU A 43 -16.47 15.59 5.38
N PHE A 44 -15.58 14.71 4.92
CA PHE A 44 -15.94 13.66 3.97
C PHE A 44 -16.92 12.64 4.56
N VAL A 45 -16.67 12.18 5.79
CA VAL A 45 -17.53 11.23 6.49
C VAL A 45 -18.91 11.84 6.75
N ASP A 46 -18.96 13.10 7.17
CA ASP A 46 -20.22 13.81 7.40
C ASP A 46 -21.02 13.96 6.11
N ALA A 47 -20.39 14.30 4.99
CA ALA A 47 -21.03 14.34 3.69
C ALA A 47 -21.57 12.95 3.27
N ALA A 48 -20.81 11.90 3.49
CA ALA A 48 -21.26 10.53 3.23
C ALA A 48 -22.48 10.14 4.09
N ASN A 49 -22.45 10.44 5.38
CA ASN A 49 -23.52 10.12 6.33
C ASN A 49 -24.80 10.95 6.07
N ARG A 50 -24.67 12.14 5.47
CA ARG A 50 -25.84 12.94 5.01
C ARG A 50 -26.40 12.49 3.66
N GLY A 51 -25.82 11.45 3.03
CA GLY A 51 -26.28 10.94 1.73
C GLY A 51 -25.86 11.81 0.54
N GLU A 52 -24.84 12.65 0.70
CA GLU A 52 -24.31 13.51 -0.37
C GLU A 52 -23.43 12.74 -1.38
N LEU A 53 -23.12 11.48 -1.11
CA LEU A 53 -22.37 10.59 -1.98
C LEU A 53 -23.23 9.39 -2.37
N ASP A 54 -23.17 8.98 -3.63
CA ASP A 54 -23.85 7.77 -4.13
C ASP A 54 -23.00 6.52 -3.92
N CYS A 55 -21.68 6.68 -3.92
CA CYS A 55 -20.72 5.59 -3.76
C CYS A 55 -19.43 6.10 -3.10
N ILE A 56 -18.75 5.22 -2.32
CA ILE A 56 -17.38 5.46 -1.87
C ILE A 56 -16.48 4.34 -2.40
N PHE A 57 -15.42 4.71 -3.10
CA PHE A 57 -14.39 3.78 -3.57
C PHE A 57 -13.14 3.84 -2.70
N PHE A 58 -12.92 2.81 -1.93
CA PHE A 58 -11.71 2.66 -1.10
C PHE A 58 -10.61 1.95 -1.87
N ALA A 59 -9.64 2.72 -2.38
CA ALA A 59 -8.49 2.22 -3.10
C ALA A 59 -7.34 1.72 -2.19
N SER A 60 -7.47 1.83 -0.88
CA SER A 60 -6.48 1.32 0.09
C SER A 60 -7.09 1.08 1.47
N ALA A 61 -6.39 0.27 2.28
CA ALA A 61 -6.83 -0.09 3.62
C ALA A 61 -6.69 1.04 4.65
N VAL A 62 -5.86 2.07 4.41
CA VAL A 62 -5.68 3.17 5.38
C VAL A 62 -6.97 3.97 5.55
N PRO A 63 -7.56 4.58 4.50
CA PRO A 63 -8.83 5.29 4.64
C PRO A 63 -9.97 4.36 5.08
N ALA A 64 -9.99 3.10 4.62
CA ALA A 64 -10.98 2.12 5.07
C ALA A 64 -10.96 1.89 6.59
N ARG A 65 -9.76 1.78 7.18
CA ARG A 65 -9.58 1.60 8.62
C ARG A 65 -9.99 2.82 9.43
N VAL A 66 -9.72 4.03 8.90
CA VAL A 66 -9.94 5.28 9.63
C VAL A 66 -11.39 5.74 9.50
N MET A 67 -11.97 5.64 8.31
CA MET A 67 -13.32 6.14 8.03
C MET A 67 -14.41 5.10 8.29
N GLY A 68 -14.12 3.81 8.07
CA GLY A 68 -15.12 2.74 8.25
C GLY A 68 -15.88 2.81 9.56
N PRO A 69 -15.22 2.93 10.74
CA PRO A 69 -15.93 3.05 12.02
C PRO A 69 -16.77 4.31 12.18
N LEU A 70 -16.57 5.34 11.37
CA LEU A 70 -17.25 6.63 11.42
C LEU A 70 -18.45 6.73 10.46
N LEU A 71 -18.55 5.79 9.51
CA LEU A 71 -19.66 5.74 8.55
C LEU A 71 -20.88 5.08 9.20
N THR A 72 -21.86 5.88 9.59
CA THR A 72 -23.10 5.44 10.24
C THR A 72 -24.23 5.15 9.24
N SER A 73 -24.19 5.80 8.09
CA SER A 73 -25.14 5.60 6.98
C SER A 73 -24.37 5.55 5.65
N PRO A 74 -23.53 4.49 5.44
CA PRO A 74 -22.71 4.43 4.25
C PRO A 74 -23.52 4.28 2.98
N PRO A 75 -23.17 5.00 1.89
CA PRO A 75 -23.71 4.74 0.56
C PRO A 75 -23.22 3.38 0.03
N ARG A 76 -23.38 3.13 -1.26
CA ARG A 76 -22.72 1.99 -1.90
C ARG A 76 -21.20 2.05 -1.65
N VAL A 77 -20.61 0.97 -1.11
CA VAL A 77 -19.17 0.94 -0.77
C VAL A 77 -18.46 -0.10 -1.61
N ILE A 78 -17.40 0.33 -2.29
CA ILE A 78 -16.57 -0.51 -3.15
C ILE A 78 -15.13 -0.47 -2.65
N ALA A 79 -14.55 -1.63 -2.45
CA ALA A 79 -13.13 -1.80 -2.14
C ALA A 79 -12.34 -2.23 -3.36
N ILE A 80 -11.11 -1.75 -3.49
CA ILE A 80 -10.23 -2.15 -4.59
C ILE A 80 -9.91 -3.65 -4.57
N GLY A 81 -9.91 -4.28 -3.40
CA GLY A 81 -9.57 -5.68 -3.25
C GLY A 81 -9.91 -6.25 -1.87
N PRO A 82 -9.69 -7.57 -1.67
CA PRO A 82 -10.16 -8.31 -0.49
C PRO A 82 -9.64 -7.78 0.85
N GLN A 83 -8.39 -7.28 0.91
CA GLN A 83 -7.82 -6.76 2.15
C GLN A 83 -8.56 -5.49 2.62
N THR A 84 -8.85 -4.58 1.68
CA THR A 84 -9.61 -3.34 1.97
C THR A 84 -11.04 -3.69 2.35
N ALA A 85 -11.66 -4.63 1.64
CA ALA A 85 -13.02 -5.11 1.95
C ALA A 85 -13.10 -5.71 3.36
N ARG A 86 -12.17 -6.58 3.73
CA ARG A 86 -12.12 -7.14 5.10
C ARG A 86 -11.96 -6.06 6.17
N THR A 87 -11.22 -4.98 5.87
CA THR A 87 -11.05 -3.87 6.82
C THR A 87 -12.38 -3.15 7.06
N LEU A 88 -13.15 -2.87 6.01
CA LEU A 88 -14.46 -2.22 6.10
C LEU A 88 -15.52 -3.13 6.74
N ALA A 89 -15.50 -4.42 6.42
CA ALA A 89 -16.43 -5.41 6.99
C ALA A 89 -16.32 -5.50 8.52
N LYS A 90 -15.16 -5.22 9.11
CA LYS A 90 -14.98 -5.13 10.59
C LYS A 90 -15.83 -4.02 11.23
N SER A 91 -16.24 -3.02 10.44
CA SER A 91 -17.14 -1.93 10.87
C SER A 91 -18.60 -2.21 10.51
N GLY A 92 -18.95 -3.46 10.14
CA GLY A 92 -20.31 -3.82 9.78
C GLY A 92 -20.78 -3.34 8.40
N ILE A 93 -19.87 -2.79 7.58
CA ILE A 93 -20.20 -2.21 6.27
C ILE A 93 -20.32 -3.32 5.22
N ARG A 94 -21.44 -3.32 4.46
CA ARG A 94 -21.56 -4.15 3.26
C ARG A 94 -20.67 -3.60 2.16
N VAL A 95 -19.77 -4.41 1.63
CA VAL A 95 -18.71 -3.98 0.71
C VAL A 95 -18.71 -4.85 -0.54
N GLU A 96 -18.71 -4.19 -1.70
CA GLU A 96 -18.39 -4.82 -2.98
C GLU A 96 -16.87 -4.80 -3.21
N THR A 97 -16.35 -5.75 -3.96
CA THR A 97 -14.92 -5.82 -4.29
C THR A 97 -14.75 -5.85 -5.80
N LEU A 98 -13.79 -5.06 -6.31
CA LEU A 98 -13.50 -5.10 -7.74
C LEU A 98 -12.97 -6.49 -8.16
N PRO A 99 -13.35 -6.99 -9.34
CA PRO A 99 -12.86 -8.27 -9.87
C PRO A 99 -11.37 -8.24 -10.22
N ALA A 100 -10.86 -7.05 -10.59
CA ALA A 100 -9.44 -6.78 -10.81
C ALA A 100 -8.99 -5.67 -9.86
N PHE A 101 -7.91 -5.92 -9.11
CA PHE A 101 -7.48 -5.08 -7.98
C PHE A 101 -6.70 -3.82 -8.42
N TYR A 102 -7.19 -3.14 -9.46
CA TYR A 102 -6.65 -1.91 -10.00
C TYR A 102 -7.72 -0.82 -10.03
N SER A 103 -7.37 0.42 -9.70
CA SER A 103 -8.30 1.55 -9.70
C SER A 103 -8.97 1.80 -11.05
N ARG A 104 -8.27 1.50 -12.17
CA ARG A 104 -8.81 1.56 -13.52
C ARG A 104 -10.01 0.63 -13.78
N ALA A 105 -10.18 -0.41 -12.95
CA ALA A 105 -11.32 -1.32 -13.07
C ALA A 105 -12.61 -0.74 -12.50
N LEU A 106 -12.57 0.40 -11.78
CA LEU A 106 -13.76 0.97 -11.14
C LEU A 106 -14.81 1.39 -12.17
N VAL A 107 -14.43 2.15 -13.19
CA VAL A 107 -15.37 2.67 -14.20
C VAL A 107 -16.03 1.53 -14.99
N PRO A 108 -15.29 0.55 -15.55
CA PRO A 108 -15.91 -0.62 -16.16
C PRO A 108 -16.84 -1.41 -15.22
N TYR A 109 -16.48 -1.50 -13.94
CA TYR A 109 -17.31 -2.19 -12.94
C TYR A 109 -18.63 -1.49 -12.65
N LEU A 110 -18.61 -0.15 -12.61
CA LEU A 110 -19.82 0.65 -12.39
C LEU A 110 -20.71 0.72 -13.64
N GLY A 111 -20.13 0.63 -14.84
CA GLY A 111 -20.84 0.72 -16.11
C GLY A 111 -21.69 2.00 -16.21
N GLU A 112 -22.88 1.92 -16.81
CA GLU A 112 -23.79 3.05 -16.97
C GLU A 112 -24.29 3.65 -15.65
N TRP A 113 -24.25 2.89 -14.55
CA TRP A 113 -24.68 3.37 -13.23
C TRP A 113 -23.91 4.59 -12.75
N ILE A 114 -22.68 4.81 -13.23
CA ILE A 114 -21.81 5.91 -12.79
C ILE A 114 -22.34 7.29 -13.22
N ARG A 115 -23.17 7.37 -14.25
CA ARG A 115 -23.65 8.64 -14.84
C ARG A 115 -24.42 9.48 -13.82
N GLY A 116 -23.96 10.71 -13.63
CA GLY A 116 -24.51 11.66 -12.66
C GLY A 116 -24.26 11.31 -11.20
N ARG A 117 -23.54 10.21 -10.91
CA ARG A 117 -23.29 9.77 -9.54
C ARG A 117 -22.08 10.44 -8.92
N ARG A 118 -22.21 10.81 -7.65
CA ARG A 118 -21.13 11.38 -6.83
C ARG A 118 -20.33 10.27 -6.21
N ILE A 119 -19.08 10.10 -6.69
CA ILE A 119 -18.18 9.01 -6.28
C ILE A 119 -17.13 9.56 -5.33
N GLY A 120 -17.25 9.23 -4.05
CA GLY A 120 -16.27 9.56 -3.02
C GLY A 120 -15.00 8.75 -3.17
N ILE A 121 -13.83 9.41 -3.15
CA ILE A 121 -12.52 8.79 -3.36
C ILE A 121 -11.56 9.22 -2.25
N PRO A 122 -11.63 8.58 -1.07
CA PRO A 122 -10.67 8.84 0.00
C PRO A 122 -9.33 8.16 -0.31
N ARG A 123 -8.23 8.95 -0.28
CA ARG A 123 -6.92 8.49 -0.72
C ARG A 123 -5.75 9.17 -0.02
N ALA A 124 -4.54 8.67 -0.29
CA ALA A 124 -3.31 9.36 0.07
C ALA A 124 -3.14 10.67 -0.69
N ASP A 125 -2.33 11.57 -0.14
CA ASP A 125 -1.91 12.80 -0.82
C ASP A 125 -0.86 12.50 -1.90
N VAL A 126 -1.28 11.71 -2.90
CA VAL A 126 -0.49 11.32 -4.08
C VAL A 126 -1.40 11.47 -5.30
N PRO A 127 -1.02 12.19 -6.34
CA PRO A 127 -1.86 12.41 -7.52
C PRO A 127 -2.29 11.09 -8.21
N ASN A 128 -3.54 11.01 -8.62
CA ASN A 128 -4.05 9.93 -9.48
C ASN A 128 -5.05 10.52 -10.50
N PRO A 129 -4.59 11.38 -11.39
CA PRO A 129 -5.46 12.07 -12.34
C PRO A 129 -6.19 11.10 -13.27
N ALA A 130 -5.57 9.98 -13.62
CA ALA A 130 -6.18 9.00 -14.52
C ALA A 130 -7.51 8.43 -14.00
N LEU A 131 -7.64 8.20 -12.69
CA LEU A 131 -8.89 7.74 -12.10
C LEU A 131 -9.97 8.84 -12.14
N ILE A 132 -9.58 10.07 -11.82
CA ILE A 132 -10.51 11.22 -11.82
C ILE A 132 -11.02 11.46 -13.24
N THR A 133 -10.13 11.59 -14.21
CA THR A 133 -10.49 11.77 -15.63
C THR A 133 -11.36 10.62 -16.17
N ALA A 134 -11.10 9.37 -15.75
CA ALA A 134 -11.90 8.23 -16.19
C ALA A 134 -13.33 8.29 -15.62
N ILE A 135 -13.52 8.72 -14.37
CA ILE A 135 -14.86 8.90 -13.76
C ILE A 135 -15.61 10.01 -14.46
N GLU A 136 -14.99 11.17 -14.68
CA GLU A 136 -15.57 12.31 -15.38
C GLU A 136 -15.93 11.95 -16.82
N GLY A 137 -15.03 11.28 -17.54
CA GLY A 137 -15.26 10.82 -18.91
C GLY A 137 -16.41 9.82 -19.05
N ALA A 138 -16.75 9.10 -17.99
CA ALA A 138 -17.93 8.22 -17.92
C ALA A 138 -19.19 8.95 -17.43
N GLY A 139 -19.13 10.26 -17.20
CA GLY A 139 -20.25 11.08 -16.74
C GLY A 139 -20.49 11.01 -15.23
N GLY A 140 -19.57 10.48 -14.44
CA GLY A 140 -19.60 10.51 -12.98
C GLY A 140 -19.02 11.81 -12.42
N ILE A 141 -19.31 12.09 -11.15
CA ILE A 141 -18.82 13.27 -10.41
C ILE A 141 -17.86 12.79 -9.32
N PRO A 142 -16.52 12.90 -9.53
CA PRO A 142 -15.57 12.49 -8.50
C PRO A 142 -15.56 13.49 -7.34
N VAL A 143 -15.60 12.96 -6.10
CA VAL A 143 -15.45 13.72 -4.86
C VAL A 143 -14.20 13.20 -4.17
N GLU A 144 -13.04 13.75 -4.56
CA GLU A 144 -11.75 13.34 -4.03
C GLU A 144 -11.50 13.97 -2.67
N VAL A 145 -11.01 13.16 -1.71
CA VAL A 145 -10.44 13.65 -0.47
C VAL A 145 -9.06 13.05 -0.23
N ARG A 146 -8.07 13.91 -0.06
CA ARG A 146 -6.75 13.53 0.42
C ARG A 146 -6.79 13.45 1.93
N CYS A 147 -6.86 12.26 2.47
CA CYS A 147 -7.14 12.03 3.89
C CYS A 147 -5.89 11.67 4.70
N TYR A 148 -4.76 11.39 4.05
CA TYR A 148 -3.48 11.13 4.71
C TYR A 148 -2.31 11.35 3.75
N ARG A 149 -1.12 11.52 4.34
CA ARG A 149 0.15 11.44 3.63
C ARG A 149 1.09 10.43 4.30
N LEU A 150 2.10 10.01 3.56
CA LEU A 150 3.21 9.25 4.08
C LEU A 150 4.37 10.21 4.35
N VAL A 151 4.89 10.17 5.56
CA VAL A 151 6.03 11.00 5.98
C VAL A 151 7.13 10.13 6.56
N PRO A 152 8.41 10.51 6.41
CA PRO A 152 9.51 9.80 7.05
C PRO A 152 9.30 9.68 8.56
N THR A 153 9.70 8.56 9.13
CA THR A 153 9.69 8.40 10.59
C THR A 153 10.78 9.23 11.25
N GLY A 154 11.87 9.49 10.53
CA GLY A 154 13.06 10.14 11.06
C GLY A 154 13.86 9.27 12.05
N THR A 155 13.40 8.06 12.33
CA THR A 155 14.08 7.12 13.24
C THR A 155 14.83 6.05 12.46
N PRO A 156 16.01 5.60 12.94
CA PRO A 156 16.73 4.50 12.31
C PRO A 156 15.87 3.24 12.22
N LEU A 157 15.98 2.53 11.09
CA LEU A 157 15.33 1.24 10.94
C LEU A 157 15.92 0.23 11.97
N ALA A 158 15.04 -0.48 12.66
CA ALA A 158 15.42 -1.55 13.59
C ALA A 158 15.94 -2.76 12.80
N THR A 159 17.21 -2.72 12.39
CA THR A 159 17.86 -3.79 11.62
C THR A 159 18.81 -4.63 12.46
N ASP A 160 18.90 -4.40 13.76
CA ASP A 160 19.76 -5.17 14.65
C ASP A 160 19.39 -6.66 14.62
N GLY A 161 20.40 -7.51 14.41
CA GLY A 161 20.20 -8.94 14.26
C GLY A 161 19.53 -9.38 12.94
N ALA A 162 19.32 -8.47 11.97
CA ALA A 162 18.94 -8.87 10.62
C ALA A 162 20.14 -9.32 9.81
N ASP A 163 19.99 -10.39 9.04
CA ASP A 163 20.98 -10.82 8.05
C ASP A 163 20.79 -10.07 6.72
N ALA A 164 19.54 -9.66 6.45
CA ALA A 164 19.19 -8.95 5.22
C ALA A 164 18.18 -7.81 5.47
N LEU A 165 18.25 -6.78 4.62
CA LEU A 165 17.30 -5.66 4.57
C LEU A 165 16.69 -5.57 3.16
N LEU A 166 15.38 -5.83 3.07
CA LEU A 166 14.63 -5.77 1.84
C LEU A 166 13.88 -4.44 1.72
N PHE A 167 14.25 -3.65 0.73
CA PHE A 167 13.49 -2.46 0.34
C PHE A 167 12.38 -2.81 -0.65
N THR A 168 11.14 -2.43 -0.32
CA THR A 168 9.95 -2.76 -1.13
C THR A 168 9.49 -1.61 -2.03
N SER A 169 10.18 -0.49 -2.02
CA SER A 169 9.99 0.63 -2.97
C SER A 169 11.18 1.58 -2.93
N GLY A 170 11.40 2.31 -4.02
CA GLY A 170 12.41 3.38 -4.07
C GLY A 170 12.15 4.48 -3.04
N THR A 171 10.87 4.80 -2.77
CA THR A 171 10.50 5.76 -1.72
C THR A 171 10.90 5.23 -0.34
N SER A 172 10.62 3.96 -0.03
CA SER A 172 11.04 3.36 1.25
C SER A 172 12.56 3.39 1.43
N PHE A 173 13.32 3.26 0.35
CA PHE A 173 14.77 3.38 0.40
C PHE A 173 15.22 4.81 0.66
N ARG A 174 14.73 5.79 -0.13
CA ARG A 174 15.14 7.21 -0.02
C ARG A 174 14.79 7.84 1.32
N GLU A 175 13.67 7.42 1.91
CA GLU A 175 13.14 7.99 3.16
C GLU A 175 13.60 7.22 4.41
N ALA A 176 14.33 6.12 4.24
CA ALA A 176 14.79 5.32 5.36
C ALA A 176 16.04 5.94 6.02
N ALA A 177 15.98 6.13 7.32
CA ALA A 177 17.18 6.31 8.14
C ALA A 177 17.75 4.92 8.46
N TRP A 178 18.86 4.54 7.88
CA TRP A 178 19.54 3.27 8.11
C TRP A 178 21.07 3.42 7.88
N THR A 179 21.84 2.51 8.44
CA THR A 179 23.30 2.54 8.28
C THR A 179 23.78 1.22 7.68
N PRO A 180 24.53 1.27 6.57
CA PRO A 180 25.23 0.09 6.07
C PRO A 180 26.12 -0.52 7.15
N ARG A 181 26.09 -1.85 7.25
CA ARG A 181 27.01 -2.57 8.15
C ARG A 181 27.53 -3.82 7.48
N PRO A 182 28.76 -4.26 7.83
CA PRO A 182 29.28 -5.51 7.32
C PRO A 182 28.32 -6.69 7.60
N GLY A 183 28.11 -7.54 6.61
CA GLY A 183 27.25 -8.71 6.72
C GLY A 183 25.74 -8.45 6.54
N LEU A 184 25.28 -7.20 6.43
CA LEU A 184 23.89 -6.92 6.09
C LEU A 184 23.68 -7.00 4.57
N LEU A 185 22.95 -8.02 4.11
CA LEU A 185 22.63 -8.20 2.70
C LEU A 185 21.53 -7.21 2.28
N LEU A 186 21.80 -6.38 1.27
CA LEU A 186 20.80 -5.46 0.73
C LEU A 186 20.01 -6.12 -0.38
N MET A 187 18.69 -5.98 -0.33
CA MET A 187 17.77 -6.58 -1.28
C MET A 187 16.77 -5.53 -1.81
N ALA A 188 16.43 -5.62 -3.09
CA ALA A 188 15.37 -4.84 -3.72
C ALA A 188 14.24 -5.77 -4.17
N ILE A 189 12.98 -5.35 -3.95
CA ILE A 189 11.80 -6.13 -4.37
C ILE A 189 11.72 -6.29 -5.89
N GLY A 190 12.28 -5.35 -6.64
CA GLY A 190 12.29 -5.35 -8.10
C GLY A 190 13.18 -4.24 -8.66
N GLU A 191 13.32 -4.20 -9.98
CA GLU A 191 14.30 -3.37 -10.68
C GLU A 191 14.12 -1.86 -10.44
N VAL A 192 12.89 -1.36 -10.34
CA VAL A 192 12.62 0.07 -10.03
C VAL A 192 13.19 0.47 -8.66
N THR A 193 13.10 -0.42 -7.68
CA THR A 193 13.68 -0.21 -6.35
C THR A 193 15.20 -0.34 -6.39
N ALA A 194 15.72 -1.31 -7.15
CA ALA A 194 17.14 -1.54 -7.32
C ALA A 194 17.83 -0.34 -8.00
N ALA A 195 17.21 0.26 -9.00
CA ALA A 195 17.71 1.48 -9.64
C ALA A 195 17.84 2.63 -8.63
N ALA A 196 16.80 2.89 -7.82
CA ALA A 196 16.86 3.92 -6.79
C ALA A 196 17.94 3.63 -5.73
N MET A 197 18.18 2.36 -5.39
CA MET A 197 19.24 1.97 -4.45
C MET A 197 20.64 2.20 -5.05
N ARG A 198 20.85 1.88 -6.33
CA ARG A 198 22.13 2.15 -7.03
C ARG A 198 22.42 3.64 -7.13
N GLU A 199 21.41 4.44 -7.51
CA GLU A 199 21.49 5.91 -7.54
C GLU A 199 21.87 6.50 -6.17
N GLY A 200 21.34 5.91 -5.09
CA GLY A 200 21.65 6.30 -3.71
C GLY A 200 22.95 5.70 -3.15
N GLY A 201 23.78 5.05 -3.98
CA GLY A 201 25.08 4.50 -3.58
C GLY A 201 25.03 3.21 -2.75
N ALA A 202 23.88 2.54 -2.71
CA ALA A 202 23.68 1.30 -1.96
C ALA A 202 23.12 0.18 -2.87
N PRO A 203 23.91 -0.34 -3.83
CA PRO A 203 23.45 -1.33 -4.77
C PRO A 203 22.98 -2.60 -4.04
N PRO A 204 21.82 -3.16 -4.38
CA PRO A 204 21.35 -4.40 -3.79
C PRO A 204 22.13 -5.59 -4.35
N ALA A 205 22.40 -6.58 -3.49
CA ALA A 205 23.00 -7.85 -3.90
C ALA A 205 21.95 -8.81 -4.51
N VAL A 206 20.67 -8.64 -4.13
CA VAL A 206 19.56 -9.46 -4.64
C VAL A 206 18.46 -8.53 -5.16
N VAL A 207 17.99 -8.82 -6.37
CA VAL A 207 16.86 -8.10 -7.00
C VAL A 207 15.76 -9.10 -7.32
N GLY A 208 14.56 -8.83 -6.83
CA GLY A 208 13.36 -9.62 -7.09
C GLY A 208 12.63 -9.22 -8.37
N ASP A 209 11.48 -9.82 -8.58
CA ASP A 209 10.59 -9.60 -9.73
C ASP A 209 9.42 -8.62 -9.45
N GLY A 210 9.43 -7.98 -8.29
CA GLY A 210 8.34 -7.13 -7.80
C GLY A 210 7.42 -7.81 -6.78
N SER A 211 7.60 -9.11 -6.56
CA SER A 211 6.90 -9.89 -5.53
C SER A 211 7.84 -10.32 -4.40
N LEU A 212 7.29 -10.60 -3.22
CA LEU A 212 8.08 -11.13 -2.11
C LEU A 212 8.57 -12.55 -2.42
N GLU A 213 7.70 -13.39 -2.98
CA GLU A 213 8.04 -14.75 -3.38
C GLU A 213 9.19 -14.79 -4.39
N GLY A 214 9.11 -13.99 -5.45
CA GLY A 214 10.16 -13.91 -6.47
C GLY A 214 11.48 -13.36 -5.92
N THR A 215 11.41 -12.43 -4.94
CA THR A 215 12.59 -11.90 -4.26
C THR A 215 13.26 -12.96 -3.39
N LEU A 216 12.49 -13.75 -2.64
CA LEU A 216 13.03 -14.84 -1.83
C LEU A 216 13.62 -15.96 -2.71
N GLY A 217 12.96 -16.29 -3.82
CA GLY A 217 13.54 -17.22 -4.81
C GLY A 217 14.85 -16.71 -5.44
N ALA A 218 14.99 -15.38 -5.62
CA ALA A 218 16.25 -14.78 -6.06
C ALA A 218 17.32 -14.85 -4.95
N LEU A 219 16.93 -14.67 -3.69
CA LEU A 219 17.82 -14.84 -2.54
C LEU A 219 18.36 -16.29 -2.45
N ASP A 220 17.51 -17.28 -2.60
CA ASP A 220 17.93 -18.70 -2.55
C ASP A 220 18.98 -19.00 -3.63
N ARG A 221 18.76 -18.52 -4.86
CA ARG A 221 19.74 -18.66 -5.95
C ARG A 221 21.08 -17.98 -5.62
N PHE A 222 21.01 -16.78 -5.06
CA PHE A 222 22.21 -16.04 -4.64
C PHE A 222 23.02 -16.80 -3.59
N LEU A 223 22.36 -17.34 -2.57
CA LEU A 223 23.01 -18.11 -1.50
C LEU A 223 23.65 -19.41 -2.02
N GLN A 224 22.99 -20.10 -2.95
CA GLN A 224 23.53 -21.30 -3.59
C GLN A 224 24.76 -21.00 -4.46
N GLY A 225 24.78 -19.82 -5.12
CA GLY A 225 25.93 -19.38 -5.93
C GLY A 225 27.13 -18.88 -5.10
N ALA A 226 26.86 -18.31 -3.92
CA ALA A 226 27.91 -17.82 -3.02
C ALA A 226 28.61 -18.93 -2.21
N GLY A 227 28.06 -20.13 -2.19
CA GLY A 227 28.62 -21.31 -1.51
C GLY A 227 29.51 -22.18 -2.40
N ARG A 228 29.78 -21.73 -3.64
CA ARG A 228 30.71 -22.38 -4.58
C ARG A 228 31.96 -21.51 -4.75
#